data_266c0af3afa4e362777b3a45f1e9f740
#
_entry.id   266c0af3afa4e362777b3a45f1e9f740
#
_cell.length_a   1.000
_cell.length_b   1.000
_cell.length_c   1.000
_cell.angle_alpha   90.00
_cell.angle_beta   90.00
_cell.angle_gamma   90.00
#
_symmetry.space_group_name_H-M   'P 1'
#
loop_
_entity.id
_entity.type
_entity.pdbx_description
1 polymer ?
#
loop_
_entity_poly.entity_id
_entity_poly.type
_entity_poly.pdbx_seq_one_letter_code
_entity_poly.pdbx_strand_id
1 'polypeptide(L)'
;MEAYLKDKKKIVLIVLVMISLILVDQVIKGIIVQNFIEPVGIHLIKINLQINTGMALGLNEGNTKNILITMLILALILNFAVQQRERIDRNTAISLIFISAGGISNLIDRFVNKGVVDYIDAVGFPIFNLADIYVVGGWILLIIMVYKYSTKKE
;
A
#
# COMPACT_ATOMS: atom_id res chain seq x y z
N MET A 1 -16.61 -15.83 -16.10
CA MET A 1 -16.07 -14.51 -15.67
C MET A 1 -14.81 -14.27 -16.46
N GLU A 2 -14.76 -13.21 -17.26
CA GLU A 2 -13.61 -12.93 -18.12
C GLU A 2 -12.40 -12.53 -17.29
N ALA A 3 -11.22 -13.09 -17.59
CA ALA A 3 -9.98 -12.80 -16.90
C ALA A 3 -9.57 -11.34 -17.13
N TYR A 4 -9.53 -10.55 -16.04
CA TYR A 4 -9.31 -9.12 -16.11
C TYR A 4 -7.93 -8.73 -16.67
N LEU A 5 -6.91 -9.55 -16.42
CA LEU A 5 -5.52 -9.31 -16.86
C LEU A 5 -5.20 -9.83 -18.28
N LYS A 6 -6.18 -10.31 -19.05
CA LYS A 6 -5.98 -10.66 -20.47
C LYS A 6 -6.07 -9.45 -21.41
N ASP A 7 -6.84 -8.44 -21.03
CA ASP A 7 -7.08 -7.26 -21.85
C ASP A 7 -5.96 -6.23 -21.67
N LYS A 8 -5.23 -5.94 -22.76
CA LYS A 8 -4.16 -4.94 -22.74
C LYS A 8 -4.62 -3.56 -22.27
N LYS A 9 -5.85 -3.15 -22.62
CA LYS A 9 -6.40 -1.84 -22.18
C LYS A 9 -6.62 -1.84 -20.66
N LYS A 10 -7.07 -2.96 -20.09
CA LYS A 10 -7.24 -3.10 -18.64
C LYS A 10 -5.89 -3.10 -17.91
N ILE A 11 -4.86 -3.74 -18.48
CA ILE A 11 -3.49 -3.68 -17.93
C ILE A 11 -2.98 -2.24 -17.90
N VAL A 12 -3.12 -1.50 -19.01
CA VAL A 12 -2.73 -0.08 -19.05
C VAL A 12 -3.48 0.73 -18.01
N LEU A 13 -4.79 0.52 -17.87
CA LEU A 13 -5.60 1.20 -16.84
C LEU A 13 -5.09 0.86 -15.43
N ILE A 14 -4.76 -0.40 -15.14
CA ILE A 14 -4.20 -0.85 -13.86
C ILE A 14 -2.90 -0.07 -13.56
N VAL A 15 -1.99 -0.01 -14.53
CA VAL A 15 -0.70 0.70 -14.36
C VAL A 15 -0.93 2.18 -14.11
N LEU A 16 -1.83 2.81 -14.85
CA LEU A 16 -2.15 4.24 -14.68
C LEU A 16 -2.76 4.51 -13.29
N VAL A 17 -3.70 3.68 -12.83
CA VAL A 17 -4.29 3.79 -11.49
C VAL A 17 -3.22 3.62 -10.42
N MET A 18 -2.37 2.60 -10.53
CA MET A 18 -1.29 2.35 -9.57
C MET A 18 -0.32 3.54 -9.50
N ILE A 19 0.11 4.08 -10.65
CA ILE A 19 0.95 5.29 -10.70
C ILE A 19 0.25 6.47 -10.04
N SER A 20 -1.04 6.67 -10.30
CA SER A 20 -1.81 7.78 -9.71
C SER A 20 -1.89 7.67 -8.19
N LEU A 21 -2.12 6.47 -7.63
CA LEU A 21 -2.14 6.23 -6.19
C LEU A 21 -0.77 6.53 -5.55
N ILE A 22 0.32 6.08 -6.18
CA ILE A 22 1.68 6.36 -5.70
C ILE A 22 1.94 7.87 -5.74
N LEU A 23 1.61 8.54 -6.83
CA LEU A 23 1.83 9.98 -6.97
C LEU A 23 1.04 10.78 -5.93
N VAL A 24 -0.22 10.43 -5.69
CA VAL A 24 -1.04 11.10 -4.66
C VAL A 24 -0.40 10.97 -3.28
N ASP A 25 0.02 9.77 -2.89
CA ASP A 25 0.67 9.56 -1.59
C ASP A 25 2.01 10.32 -1.50
N GLN A 26 2.86 10.25 -2.52
CA GLN A 26 4.16 10.93 -2.53
C GLN A 26 4.02 12.47 -2.53
N VAL A 27 3.03 13.01 -3.24
CA VAL A 27 2.74 14.46 -3.21
C VAL A 27 2.30 14.90 -1.81
N ILE A 28 1.39 14.16 -1.17
CA ILE A 28 0.94 14.46 0.19
C ILE A 28 2.11 14.40 1.17
N LYS A 29 2.93 13.35 1.12
CA LYS A 29 4.13 13.22 1.95
C LYS A 29 5.11 14.37 1.73
N GLY A 30 5.35 14.73 0.48
CA GLY A 30 6.21 15.88 0.13
C GLY A 30 5.70 17.20 0.70
N ILE A 31 4.39 17.48 0.59
CA ILE A 31 3.77 18.68 1.16
C ILE A 31 3.93 18.69 2.68
N ILE A 32 3.68 17.55 3.34
CA ILE A 32 3.79 17.46 4.80
C ILE A 32 5.23 17.66 5.25
N VAL A 33 6.19 16.98 4.66
CA VAL A 33 7.61 17.13 5.02
C VAL A 33 8.10 18.58 4.87
N GLN A 34 7.65 19.30 3.82
CA GLN A 34 8.10 20.66 3.56
C GLN A 34 7.43 21.69 4.46
N ASN A 35 6.20 21.47 4.93
CA ASN A 35 5.41 22.46 5.64
C ASN A 35 5.13 22.11 7.10
N PHE A 36 5.62 20.98 7.60
CA PHE A 36 5.38 20.57 8.97
C PHE A 36 6.19 21.44 9.95
N ILE A 37 5.48 22.08 10.88
CA ILE A 37 6.10 22.88 11.95
C ILE A 37 5.79 22.21 13.29
N GLU A 38 4.51 21.92 13.55
CA GLU A 38 4.05 21.30 14.79
C GLU A 38 2.79 20.44 14.53
N PRO A 39 2.44 19.50 15.42
CA PRO A 39 1.25 18.69 15.26
C PRO A 39 -0.03 19.54 15.22
N VAL A 40 -0.85 19.35 14.16
CA VAL A 40 -2.11 20.07 13.95
C VAL A 40 -3.27 19.09 13.83
N GLY A 41 -4.34 19.35 14.55
CA GLY A 41 -5.57 18.52 14.46
C GLY A 41 -6.41 18.57 15.72
N ILE A 42 -7.28 17.58 15.84
CA ILE A 42 -8.17 17.40 17.01
C ILE A 42 -7.66 16.26 17.88
N HIS A 43 -8.22 16.12 19.10
CA HIS A 43 -7.78 15.09 20.05
C HIS A 43 -7.75 13.66 19.48
N LEU A 44 -8.66 13.32 18.57
CA LEU A 44 -8.79 11.98 17.98
C LEU A 44 -7.86 11.74 16.78
N ILE A 45 -7.57 12.78 15.97
CA ILE A 45 -6.74 12.67 14.76
C ILE A 45 -5.93 13.95 14.59
N LYS A 46 -4.63 13.79 14.37
CA LYS A 46 -3.69 14.90 14.14
C LYS A 46 -2.82 14.57 12.92
N ILE A 47 -2.32 15.61 12.28
CA ILE A 47 -1.16 15.50 11.40
C ILE A 47 0.08 15.67 12.28
N ASN A 48 0.89 14.59 12.35
CA ASN A 48 2.07 14.53 13.21
C ASN A 48 3.19 13.79 12.47
N LEU A 49 4.17 14.52 11.95
CA LEU A 49 5.22 13.97 11.10
C LEU A 49 6.19 13.08 11.89
N GLN A 50 6.35 11.85 11.42
CA GLN A 50 7.34 10.90 11.91
C GLN A 50 8.04 10.18 10.74
N ILE A 51 9.37 10.08 10.81
CA ILE A 51 10.12 9.21 9.90
C ILE A 51 10.28 7.84 10.57
N ASN A 52 9.56 6.86 10.05
CA ASN A 52 9.50 5.52 10.59
C ASN A 52 10.57 4.62 9.94
N THR A 53 11.63 4.31 10.66
CA THR A 53 12.71 3.42 10.20
C THR A 53 12.43 1.94 10.48
N GLY A 54 11.38 1.63 11.26
CA GLY A 54 10.95 0.29 11.62
C GLY A 54 9.96 -0.35 10.64
N MET A 55 9.44 -1.52 11.01
CA MET A 55 8.25 -2.13 10.41
C MET A 55 6.98 -1.66 11.12
N ALA A 56 5.82 -1.89 10.47
CA ALA A 56 4.54 -1.82 11.14
C ALA A 56 4.59 -2.58 12.48
N LEU A 57 3.98 -2.00 13.53
CA LEU A 57 3.95 -2.55 14.91
C LEU A 57 5.27 -2.40 15.71
N GLY A 58 6.19 -1.51 15.32
CA GLY A 58 7.34 -1.17 16.14
C GLY A 58 8.46 -2.22 16.18
N LEU A 59 8.44 -3.18 15.27
CA LEU A 59 9.54 -4.13 15.10
C LEU A 59 10.76 -3.40 14.52
N ASN A 60 11.71 -3.07 15.34
CA ASN A 60 12.89 -2.25 14.99
C ASN A 60 13.99 -3.12 14.33
N GLU A 61 13.78 -3.49 13.06
CA GLU A 61 14.68 -4.39 12.33
C GLU A 61 15.64 -3.68 11.36
N GLY A 62 15.59 -2.34 11.29
CA GLY A 62 16.41 -1.53 10.40
C GLY A 62 15.88 -1.41 8.97
N ASN A 63 16.17 -0.28 8.35
CA ASN A 63 15.63 0.10 7.04
C ASN A 63 15.94 -0.93 5.94
N THR A 64 17.15 -1.50 5.91
CA THR A 64 17.58 -2.45 4.87
C THR A 64 16.77 -3.74 4.88
N LYS A 65 16.50 -4.33 6.05
CA LYS A 65 15.66 -5.54 6.15
C LYS A 65 14.24 -5.26 5.66
N ASN A 66 13.68 -4.12 6.03
CA ASN A 66 12.34 -3.71 5.60
C ASN A 66 12.24 -3.49 4.08
N ILE A 67 13.28 -2.94 3.47
CA ILE A 67 13.39 -2.84 2.00
C ILE A 67 13.34 -4.23 1.38
N LEU A 68 14.18 -5.16 1.84
CA LEU A 68 14.27 -6.52 1.29
C LEU A 68 12.94 -7.29 1.43
N ILE A 69 12.30 -7.20 2.60
CA ILE A 69 11.01 -7.85 2.85
C ILE A 69 9.92 -7.25 1.93
N THR A 70 9.86 -5.93 1.82
CA THR A 70 8.89 -5.27 0.93
C THR A 70 9.11 -5.66 -0.53
N MET A 71 10.35 -5.68 -0.99
CA MET A 71 10.70 -6.13 -2.35
C MET A 71 10.31 -7.59 -2.60
N LEU A 72 10.55 -8.48 -1.62
CA LEU A 72 10.15 -9.88 -1.72
C LEU A 72 8.62 -10.01 -1.83
N ILE A 73 7.86 -9.31 -0.99
CA ILE A 73 6.39 -9.32 -1.04
C ILE A 73 5.89 -8.82 -2.40
N LEU A 74 6.43 -7.71 -2.90
CA LEU A 74 6.05 -7.17 -4.22
C LEU A 74 6.40 -8.14 -5.35
N ALA A 75 7.54 -8.82 -5.29
CA ALA A 75 7.92 -9.84 -6.25
C ALA A 75 6.98 -11.05 -6.23
N LEU A 76 6.55 -11.50 -5.04
CA LEU A 76 5.57 -12.57 -4.89
C LEU A 76 4.19 -12.18 -5.43
N ILE A 77 3.74 -10.95 -5.19
CA ILE A 77 2.49 -10.41 -5.75
C ILE A 77 2.55 -10.38 -7.27
N LEU A 78 3.64 -9.87 -7.84
CA LEU A 78 3.84 -9.83 -9.28
C LEU A 78 3.86 -11.22 -9.90
N ASN A 79 4.62 -12.15 -9.30
CA ASN A 79 4.66 -13.55 -9.74
C ASN A 79 3.27 -14.20 -9.71
N PHE A 80 2.52 -13.99 -8.63
CA PHE A 80 1.13 -14.46 -8.53
C PHE A 80 0.25 -13.85 -9.64
N ALA A 81 0.33 -12.54 -9.85
CA ALA A 81 -0.46 -11.86 -10.88
C ALA A 81 -0.14 -12.37 -12.29
N VAL A 82 1.13 -12.65 -12.59
CA VAL A 82 1.56 -13.21 -13.89
C VAL A 82 1.07 -14.64 -14.06
N GLN A 83 1.27 -15.49 -13.06
CA GLN A 83 0.88 -16.91 -13.15
C GLN A 83 -0.64 -17.09 -13.18
N GLN A 84 -1.39 -16.29 -12.44
CA GLN A 84 -2.85 -16.36 -12.34
C GLN A 84 -3.58 -15.39 -13.28
N ARG A 85 -2.89 -14.74 -14.22
CA ARG A 85 -3.45 -13.69 -15.10
C ARG A 85 -4.77 -14.07 -15.78
N GLU A 86 -4.96 -15.37 -16.03
CA GLU A 86 -6.16 -15.90 -16.69
C GLU A 86 -7.34 -16.12 -15.73
N ARG A 87 -7.11 -16.07 -14.43
CA ARG A 87 -8.09 -16.34 -13.37
C ARG A 87 -8.41 -15.12 -12.52
N ILE A 88 -7.55 -14.08 -12.56
CA ILE A 88 -7.74 -12.86 -11.77
C ILE A 88 -8.97 -12.10 -12.28
N ASP A 89 -9.94 -11.94 -11.41
CA ASP A 89 -11.11 -11.09 -11.63
C ASP A 89 -10.80 -9.62 -11.32
N ARG A 90 -11.75 -8.73 -11.60
CA ARG A 90 -11.62 -7.29 -11.37
C ARG A 90 -11.31 -6.96 -9.92
N ASN A 91 -11.98 -7.57 -8.96
CA ASN A 91 -11.83 -7.22 -7.55
C ASN A 91 -10.49 -7.68 -6.99
N THR A 92 -10.04 -8.88 -7.38
CA THR A 92 -8.69 -9.35 -7.07
C THR A 92 -7.62 -8.43 -7.68
N ALA A 93 -7.81 -7.99 -8.93
CA ALA A 93 -6.91 -7.04 -9.56
C ALA A 93 -6.85 -5.72 -8.78
N ILE A 94 -7.99 -5.17 -8.36
CA ILE A 94 -8.06 -3.95 -7.54
C ILE A 94 -7.32 -4.15 -6.22
N SER A 95 -7.52 -5.27 -5.52
CA SER A 95 -6.81 -5.58 -4.26
C SER A 95 -5.29 -5.56 -4.47
N LEU A 96 -4.81 -6.23 -5.52
CA LEU A 96 -3.37 -6.29 -5.82
C LEU A 96 -2.79 -4.91 -6.20
N ILE A 97 -3.57 -4.06 -6.89
CA ILE A 97 -3.17 -2.68 -7.19
C ILE A 97 -2.96 -1.89 -5.91
N PHE A 98 -3.94 -1.93 -4.98
CA PHE A 98 -3.86 -1.19 -3.72
C PHE A 98 -2.66 -1.65 -2.89
N ILE A 99 -2.48 -2.97 -2.70
CA ILE A 99 -1.34 -3.51 -1.96
C ILE A 99 -0.01 -3.11 -2.61
N SER A 100 0.08 -3.24 -3.94
CA SER A 100 1.32 -2.91 -4.66
C SER A 100 1.61 -1.41 -4.66
N ALA A 101 0.60 -0.56 -4.86
CA ALA A 101 0.79 0.89 -4.85
C ALA A 101 1.28 1.38 -3.49
N GLY A 102 0.65 0.94 -2.39
CA GLY A 102 1.08 1.30 -1.04
C GLY A 102 2.46 0.75 -0.70
N GLY A 103 2.73 -0.50 -1.04
CA GLY A 103 4.05 -1.11 -0.84
C GLY A 103 5.17 -0.39 -1.61
N ILE A 104 4.93 -0.04 -2.89
CA ILE A 104 5.89 0.72 -3.71
C ILE A 104 6.10 2.13 -3.16
N SER A 105 5.02 2.82 -2.76
CA SER A 105 5.14 4.17 -2.21
C SER A 105 5.96 4.21 -0.93
N ASN A 106 5.72 3.29 0.01
CA ASN A 106 6.52 3.15 1.23
C ASN A 106 7.96 2.68 0.95
N LEU A 107 8.18 1.93 -0.15
CA LEU A 107 9.52 1.54 -0.59
C LEU A 107 10.31 2.74 -1.12
N ILE A 108 9.67 3.63 -1.89
CA ILE A 108 10.27 4.90 -2.36
C ILE A 108 10.75 5.72 -1.16
N ASP A 109 9.92 5.90 -0.14
CA ASP A 109 10.31 6.62 1.08
C ASP A 109 11.55 6.03 1.73
N ARG A 110 11.64 4.71 1.83
CA ARG A 110 12.79 4.04 2.44
C ARG A 110 14.10 4.29 1.69
N PHE A 111 14.03 4.44 0.37
CA PHE A 111 15.21 4.78 -0.43
C PHE A 111 15.57 6.27 -0.32
N VAL A 112 14.57 7.14 -0.34
CA VAL A 112 14.77 8.61 -0.37
C VAL A 112 15.02 9.15 1.04
N ASN A 113 14.15 8.81 2.00
CA ASN A 113 14.11 9.38 3.35
C ASN A 113 14.78 8.48 4.42
N LYS A 114 15.33 7.31 4.04
CA LYS A 114 15.86 6.29 4.96
C LYS A 114 14.84 5.73 5.95
N GLY A 115 13.57 5.97 5.73
CA GLY A 115 12.43 5.53 6.54
C GLY A 115 11.13 5.92 5.86
N VAL A 116 10.01 5.43 6.33
CA VAL A 116 8.68 5.78 5.81
C VAL A 116 8.21 7.09 6.42
N VAL A 117 7.64 7.97 5.60
CA VAL A 117 7.03 9.23 6.04
C VAL A 117 5.61 8.92 6.53
N ASP A 118 5.44 8.85 7.86
CA ASP A 118 4.15 8.67 8.52
C ASP A 118 3.67 10.02 9.07
N TYR A 119 2.34 10.28 8.98
CA TYR A 119 1.82 11.60 9.31
C TYR A 119 0.40 11.61 9.87
N ILE A 120 -0.32 10.50 9.85
CA ILE A 120 -1.67 10.37 10.43
C ILE A 120 -1.52 9.79 11.82
N ASP A 121 -1.69 10.64 12.83
CA ASP A 121 -1.67 10.26 14.25
C ASP A 121 -3.11 10.12 14.75
N ALA A 122 -3.58 8.87 14.87
CA ALA A 122 -4.91 8.56 15.38
C ALA A 122 -4.80 7.85 16.73
N VAL A 123 -5.61 8.29 17.70
CA VAL A 123 -5.58 7.75 19.07
C VAL A 123 -5.77 6.23 19.05
N GLY A 124 -4.86 5.51 19.70
CA GLY A 124 -4.88 4.05 19.80
C GLY A 124 -4.22 3.32 18.63
N PHE A 125 -3.67 4.04 17.66
CA PHE A 125 -2.93 3.47 16.53
C PHE A 125 -1.52 4.02 16.46
N PRO A 126 -0.54 3.26 15.93
CA PRO A 126 0.73 3.82 15.50
C PRO A 126 0.49 4.91 14.43
N ILE A 127 1.39 5.88 14.32
CA ILE A 127 1.32 6.89 13.25
C ILE A 127 1.48 6.15 11.92
N PHE A 128 0.64 6.48 10.93
CA PHE A 128 0.59 5.83 9.62
C PHE A 128 0.42 6.87 8.49
N ASN A 129 0.34 6.40 7.25
CA ASN A 129 0.21 7.23 6.05
C ASN A 129 -0.87 6.71 5.09
N LEU A 130 -1.09 7.40 3.98
CA LEU A 130 -2.08 7.01 2.98
C LEU A 130 -1.73 5.69 2.28
N ALA A 131 -0.44 5.42 2.05
CA ALA A 131 0.01 4.17 1.45
C ALA A 131 -0.32 2.96 2.35
N ASP A 132 -0.28 3.12 3.68
CA ASP A 132 -0.69 2.06 4.62
C ASP A 132 -2.20 1.79 4.52
N ILE A 133 -3.02 2.84 4.33
CA ILE A 133 -4.46 2.68 4.07
C ILE A 133 -4.68 1.87 2.79
N TYR A 134 -3.89 2.12 1.74
CA TYR A 134 -3.98 1.32 0.51
C TYR A 134 -3.64 -0.14 0.78
N VAL A 135 -2.54 -0.43 1.47
CA VAL A 135 -2.13 -1.80 1.79
C VAL A 135 -3.21 -2.53 2.60
N VAL A 136 -3.67 -1.92 3.69
CA VAL A 136 -4.68 -2.51 4.57
C VAL A 136 -6.01 -2.71 3.84
N GLY A 137 -6.48 -1.69 3.10
CA GLY A 137 -7.71 -1.77 2.30
C GLY A 137 -7.64 -2.85 1.22
N GLY A 138 -6.49 -2.98 0.56
CA GLY A 138 -6.24 -4.03 -0.42
C GLY A 138 -6.29 -5.43 0.19
N TRP A 139 -5.68 -5.64 1.36
CA TRP A 139 -5.74 -6.91 2.08
C TRP A 139 -7.15 -7.26 2.54
N ILE A 140 -7.90 -6.29 3.11
CA ILE A 140 -9.29 -6.50 3.51
C ILE A 140 -10.14 -6.94 2.31
N LEU A 141 -10.00 -6.25 1.18
CA LEU A 141 -10.73 -6.58 -0.04
C LEU A 141 -10.37 -8.00 -0.54
N LEU A 142 -9.09 -8.37 -0.50
CA LEU A 142 -8.64 -9.70 -0.92
C LEU A 142 -9.22 -10.80 -0.01
N ILE A 143 -9.21 -10.60 1.30
CA ILE A 143 -9.78 -11.55 2.28
C ILE A 143 -11.29 -11.73 2.03
N ILE A 144 -12.03 -10.64 1.82
CA ILE A 144 -13.46 -10.71 1.49
C ILE A 144 -13.70 -11.52 0.21
N MET A 145 -12.84 -11.36 -0.80
CA MET A 145 -12.95 -12.11 -2.05
C MET A 145 -12.71 -13.61 -1.82
N VAL A 146 -11.64 -13.97 -1.12
CA VAL A 146 -11.31 -15.37 -0.81
C VAL A 146 -12.48 -16.02 -0.05
N TYR A 147 -13.01 -15.34 0.97
CA TYR A 147 -14.16 -15.86 1.74
C TYR A 147 -15.40 -16.10 0.86
N LYS A 148 -15.76 -15.13 0.01
CA LYS A 148 -16.90 -15.28 -0.92
C LYS A 148 -16.74 -16.42 -1.93
N TYR A 149 -15.51 -16.71 -2.36
CA TYR A 149 -15.24 -17.83 -3.26
C TYR A 149 -15.30 -19.18 -2.54
N SER A 150 -14.89 -19.24 -1.28
CA SER A 150 -14.97 -20.46 -0.48
C SER A 150 -16.42 -20.87 -0.22
N THR A 151 -17.30 -19.93 0.14
CA THR A 151 -18.70 -20.20 0.46
C THR A 151 -19.60 -20.50 -0.75
N LYS A 152 -19.15 -20.23 -1.98
CA LYS A 152 -19.91 -20.56 -3.20
C LYS A 152 -19.66 -21.99 -3.72
N LYS A 153 -18.73 -22.72 -3.13
CA LYS A 153 -18.40 -24.09 -3.52
C LYS A 153 -19.14 -25.16 -2.69
N GLU A 154 -19.86 -24.75 -1.68
CA GLU A 154 -20.85 -25.54 -0.95
C GLU A 154 -22.27 -25.32 -1.52
#